data_6ada778a8cf775b9bc98cb38b5fe84b9
#
_entry.id   6ada778a8cf775b9bc98cb38b5fe84b9
#
_cell.length_a   1.000
_cell.length_b   1.000
_cell.length_c   1.000
_cell.angle_alpha   90.00
_cell.angle_beta   90.00
_cell.angle_gamma   90.00
#
_symmetry.space_group_name_H-M   'P 1'
#
loop_
_entity.id
_entity.type
_entity.pdbx_description
1 polymer ?
#
loop_
_entity_poly.entity_id
_entity_poly.type
_entity_poly.pdbx_seq_one_letter_code
_entity_poly.pdbx_strand_id
1 'polypeptide(L)'
;MNLEMRHISKTFSAVRALDDVHFSVSPSSIHGLLGENGAGKTTLMNILAGTFSPDSGSIIIDGKEITHMTPSKAMQLKIRFIHQELNLCNDLKVYENMFLGNELYTKIHTVDKKEEIARAEKVLKDMHADIPAQALVDDLETAEKQLVEIARALLFQSELIIMDEPTTALNNEEIENLFHIMRNLKQQGVSFIYISHKMPELFAICDRYTVLRDGKYIQSGFFSDIDEKQATQLLIGGCFTSSDLYKNENKRIGEKTVLSVRNINSDNYSDISFDVRAGEICVITGLQGSGAADLALALFGAQSIKSGNVLLKDKEIKNKHINDVMKTGLAMVPRNRKERGIVPDLSILDNLSLAYFVAKDTGLFVSVKEKIKRFVQYKKQMTIKSDSPALPITSLSGGNQQKVIVAKWLAIDADVYLMDNPTQGIDIGAKFEIYKLIYDIARQGKAVIVFTNEYPEIRQLADTVLVLYKGRISGMLNRDNLSESAVMALSTGISQIM
;
A
#
# COMPACT_ATOMS: atom_id res chain seq x y z
N MET A 1 -27.94 -14.89 -2.32
CA MET A 1 -27.10 -15.85 -3.09
C MET A 1 -26.19 -16.59 -2.13
N ASN A 2 -26.17 -17.92 -2.17
CA ASN A 2 -25.20 -18.78 -1.47
C ASN A 2 -24.11 -19.19 -2.47
N LEU A 3 -22.85 -18.82 -2.25
CA LEU A 3 -21.73 -19.13 -3.13
C LEU A 3 -20.76 -20.07 -2.44
N GLU A 4 -20.34 -21.12 -3.17
CA GLU A 4 -19.25 -22.00 -2.77
C GLU A 4 -18.31 -22.23 -3.94
N MET A 5 -17.03 -22.03 -3.71
CA MET A 5 -15.93 -22.38 -4.62
C MET A 5 -15.12 -23.49 -3.95
N ARG A 6 -15.06 -24.67 -4.56
CA ARG A 6 -14.44 -25.86 -3.97
C ARG A 6 -13.24 -26.32 -4.79
N HIS A 7 -12.12 -26.59 -4.11
CA HIS A 7 -10.91 -27.16 -4.71
C HIS A 7 -10.37 -26.36 -5.91
N ILE A 8 -10.48 -25.00 -5.88
CA ILE A 8 -10.09 -24.15 -6.99
C ILE A 8 -8.58 -24.09 -7.09
N SER A 9 -8.05 -24.52 -8.24
CA SER A 9 -6.63 -24.36 -8.58
C SER A 9 -6.47 -23.62 -9.90
N LYS A 10 -5.42 -22.80 -10.00
CA LYS A 10 -5.09 -22.02 -11.20
C LYS A 10 -3.59 -21.80 -11.33
N THR A 11 -3.06 -22.11 -12.49
CA THR A 11 -1.63 -21.89 -12.82
C THR A 11 -1.53 -20.98 -14.04
N PHE A 12 -0.63 -20.01 -13.99
CA PHE A 12 -0.25 -19.17 -15.12
C PHE A 12 1.21 -19.43 -15.43
N SER A 13 1.49 -20.00 -16.59
CA SER A 13 2.85 -20.41 -16.99
C SER A 13 3.53 -21.26 -15.90
N ALA A 14 4.53 -20.71 -15.19
CA ALA A 14 5.26 -21.42 -14.12
C ALA A 14 4.73 -21.08 -12.71
N VAL A 15 3.79 -20.14 -12.57
CA VAL A 15 3.31 -19.67 -11.26
C VAL A 15 1.95 -20.28 -10.94
N ARG A 16 1.87 -21.05 -9.85
CA ARG A 16 0.61 -21.56 -9.31
C ARG A 16 -0.02 -20.46 -8.46
N ALA A 17 -1.00 -19.78 -9.05
CA ALA A 17 -1.67 -18.64 -8.42
C ALA A 17 -2.71 -19.05 -7.37
N LEU A 18 -3.35 -20.22 -7.56
CA LEU A 18 -4.26 -20.84 -6.60
C LEU A 18 -3.97 -22.33 -6.50
N ASP A 19 -3.95 -22.87 -5.27
CA ASP A 19 -3.62 -24.25 -4.95
C ASP A 19 -4.66 -24.80 -3.97
N ASP A 20 -5.66 -25.51 -4.49
CA ASP A 20 -6.71 -26.19 -3.74
C ASP A 20 -7.50 -25.25 -2.79
N VAL A 21 -7.94 -24.11 -3.31
CA VAL A 21 -8.61 -23.07 -2.52
C VAL A 21 -10.09 -23.39 -2.33
N HIS A 22 -10.56 -23.23 -1.08
CA HIS A 22 -11.97 -23.23 -0.69
C HIS A 22 -12.40 -21.81 -0.32
N PHE A 23 -13.56 -21.39 -0.84
CA PHE A 23 -14.12 -20.08 -0.53
C PHE A 23 -15.64 -20.14 -0.53
N SER A 24 -16.30 -19.51 0.44
CA SER A 24 -17.75 -19.49 0.51
C SER A 24 -18.28 -18.14 0.99
N VAL A 25 -19.45 -17.74 0.45
CA VAL A 25 -20.15 -16.52 0.86
C VAL A 25 -21.58 -16.89 1.22
N SER A 26 -21.99 -16.54 2.44
CA SER A 26 -23.35 -16.75 2.91
C SER A 26 -24.30 -15.69 2.33
N PRO A 27 -25.60 -15.99 2.16
CA PRO A 27 -26.58 -15.00 1.74
C PRO A 27 -26.63 -13.80 2.69
N SER A 28 -26.85 -12.62 2.14
CA SER A 28 -27.04 -11.38 2.93
C SER A 28 -25.89 -11.12 3.91
N SER A 29 -24.64 -11.34 3.47
CA SER A 29 -23.45 -11.15 4.29
C SER A 29 -22.40 -10.30 3.56
N ILE A 30 -21.59 -9.62 4.33
CA ILE A 30 -20.38 -8.93 3.83
C ILE A 30 -19.18 -9.79 4.23
N HIS A 31 -18.54 -10.42 3.24
CA HIS A 31 -17.44 -11.34 3.43
C HIS A 31 -16.11 -10.71 3.07
N GLY A 32 -15.23 -10.51 4.04
CA GLY A 32 -13.88 -10.02 3.82
C GLY A 32 -12.97 -11.09 3.22
N LEU A 33 -12.35 -10.83 2.08
CA LEU A 33 -11.32 -11.69 1.51
C LEU A 33 -9.94 -11.07 1.77
N LEU A 34 -9.23 -11.65 2.74
CA LEU A 34 -7.94 -11.19 3.23
C LEU A 34 -6.80 -11.95 2.57
N GLY A 35 -5.68 -11.29 2.39
CA GLY A 35 -4.46 -11.89 1.87
C GLY A 35 -3.48 -10.81 1.41
N GLU A 36 -2.20 -11.14 1.36
CA GLU A 36 -1.16 -10.28 0.83
C GLU A 36 -1.29 -10.08 -0.70
N ASN A 37 -0.54 -9.13 -1.24
CA ASN A 37 -0.45 -8.99 -2.70
C ASN A 37 0.19 -10.25 -3.29
N GLY A 38 -0.45 -10.82 -4.33
CA GLY A 38 -0.05 -12.10 -4.88
C GLY A 38 -0.59 -13.35 -4.15
N ALA A 39 -1.40 -13.19 -3.09
CA ALA A 39 -2.03 -14.32 -2.40
C ALA A 39 -3.12 -15.06 -3.22
N GLY A 40 -3.44 -14.55 -4.43
CA GLY A 40 -4.43 -15.18 -5.31
C GLY A 40 -5.85 -14.57 -5.24
N LYS A 41 -6.08 -13.53 -4.43
CA LYS A 41 -7.42 -12.91 -4.27
C LYS A 41 -8.05 -12.49 -5.59
N THR A 42 -7.36 -11.64 -6.35
CA THR A 42 -7.85 -11.15 -7.66
C THR A 42 -8.02 -12.28 -8.67
N THR A 43 -7.15 -13.30 -8.63
CA THR A 43 -7.29 -14.50 -9.48
C THR A 43 -8.56 -15.27 -9.12
N LEU A 44 -8.84 -15.48 -7.85
CA LEU A 44 -10.06 -16.17 -7.39
C LEU A 44 -11.32 -15.39 -7.79
N MET A 45 -11.30 -14.06 -7.65
CA MET A 45 -12.43 -13.20 -8.05
C MET A 45 -12.61 -13.16 -9.57
N ASN A 46 -11.54 -13.14 -10.35
CA ASN A 46 -11.63 -13.22 -11.82
C ASN A 46 -12.16 -14.56 -12.31
N ILE A 47 -11.91 -15.65 -11.59
CA ILE A 47 -12.55 -16.95 -11.87
C ILE A 47 -14.06 -16.86 -11.59
N LEU A 48 -14.47 -16.24 -10.48
CA LEU A 48 -15.88 -16.05 -10.14
C LEU A 48 -16.56 -15.08 -11.15
N ALA A 49 -15.88 -14.04 -11.59
CA ALA A 49 -16.37 -13.11 -12.62
C ALA A 49 -16.38 -13.73 -14.05
N GLY A 50 -15.78 -14.91 -14.21
CA GLY A 50 -15.74 -15.62 -15.49
C GLY A 50 -14.68 -15.13 -16.48
N THR A 51 -13.75 -14.29 -16.04
CA THR A 51 -12.61 -13.82 -16.85
C THR A 51 -11.59 -14.94 -17.08
N PHE A 52 -11.40 -15.80 -16.07
CA PHE A 52 -10.53 -16.98 -16.16
C PHE A 52 -11.32 -18.25 -15.83
N SER A 53 -11.01 -19.35 -16.50
CA SER A 53 -11.48 -20.66 -16.07
C SER A 53 -10.48 -21.24 -15.06
N PRO A 54 -10.94 -21.91 -13.99
CA PRO A 54 -10.06 -22.66 -13.10
C PRO A 54 -9.46 -23.87 -13.86
N ASP A 55 -8.29 -24.33 -13.43
CA ASP A 55 -7.69 -25.56 -13.97
C ASP A 55 -8.32 -26.80 -13.33
N SER A 56 -8.77 -26.68 -12.09
CA SER A 56 -9.57 -27.68 -11.36
C SER A 56 -10.48 -27.03 -10.33
N GLY A 57 -11.45 -27.77 -9.85
CA GLY A 57 -12.43 -27.33 -8.87
C GLY A 57 -13.78 -26.97 -9.46
N SER A 58 -14.73 -26.57 -8.63
CA SER A 58 -16.11 -26.26 -9.02
C SER A 58 -16.62 -24.99 -8.35
N ILE A 59 -17.54 -24.31 -9.04
CA ILE A 59 -18.28 -23.15 -8.53
C ILE A 59 -19.74 -23.57 -8.34
N ILE A 60 -20.27 -23.42 -7.15
CA ILE A 60 -21.64 -23.80 -6.80
C ILE A 60 -22.36 -22.52 -6.34
N ILE A 61 -23.51 -22.24 -6.96
CA ILE A 61 -24.36 -21.11 -6.62
C ILE A 61 -25.77 -21.61 -6.32
N ASP A 62 -26.26 -21.31 -5.12
CA ASP A 62 -27.56 -21.77 -4.61
C ASP A 62 -27.79 -23.28 -4.82
N GLY A 63 -26.71 -24.06 -4.56
CA GLY A 63 -26.72 -25.53 -4.67
C GLY A 63 -26.58 -26.06 -6.09
N LYS A 64 -26.43 -25.21 -7.10
CA LYS A 64 -26.26 -25.63 -8.50
C LYS A 64 -24.79 -25.40 -8.93
N GLU A 65 -24.19 -26.44 -9.47
CA GLU A 65 -22.85 -26.36 -10.02
C GLU A 65 -22.85 -25.62 -11.37
N ILE A 66 -21.95 -24.67 -11.52
CA ILE A 66 -21.76 -23.87 -12.73
C ILE A 66 -20.56 -24.42 -13.51
N THR A 67 -20.85 -25.14 -14.58
CA THR A 67 -19.84 -25.85 -15.40
C THR A 67 -18.89 -24.91 -16.11
N HIS A 68 -19.39 -23.77 -16.60
CA HIS A 68 -18.60 -22.74 -17.28
C HIS A 68 -19.04 -21.36 -16.84
N MET A 69 -18.18 -20.70 -16.08
CA MET A 69 -18.38 -19.30 -15.74
C MET A 69 -17.81 -18.44 -16.86
N THR A 70 -18.60 -17.48 -17.33
CA THR A 70 -18.21 -16.43 -18.29
C THR A 70 -18.69 -15.08 -17.78
N PRO A 71 -18.13 -13.95 -18.24
CA PRO A 71 -18.60 -12.64 -17.80
C PRO A 71 -20.10 -12.42 -18.05
N SER A 72 -20.62 -12.87 -19.19
CA SER A 72 -22.05 -12.81 -19.49
C SER A 72 -22.87 -13.68 -18.50
N LYS A 73 -22.37 -14.85 -18.14
CA LYS A 73 -23.03 -15.72 -17.16
C LYS A 73 -23.03 -15.14 -15.76
N ALA A 74 -21.90 -14.55 -15.34
CA ALA A 74 -21.80 -13.83 -14.07
C ALA A 74 -22.83 -12.69 -14.01
N MET A 75 -22.95 -11.90 -15.09
CA MET A 75 -23.97 -10.85 -15.20
C MET A 75 -25.40 -11.38 -15.10
N GLN A 76 -25.72 -12.49 -15.78
CA GLN A 76 -27.04 -13.16 -15.69
C GLN A 76 -27.36 -13.66 -14.29
N LEU A 77 -26.33 -14.12 -13.56
CA LEU A 77 -26.41 -14.53 -12.14
C LEU A 77 -26.39 -13.33 -11.18
N LYS A 78 -26.44 -12.10 -11.71
CA LYS A 78 -26.45 -10.85 -10.93
C LYS A 78 -25.21 -10.69 -10.04
N ILE A 79 -24.06 -11.18 -10.50
CA ILE A 79 -22.76 -10.95 -9.91
C ILE A 79 -22.16 -9.72 -10.59
N ARG A 80 -21.69 -8.76 -9.80
CA ARG A 80 -21.01 -7.55 -10.29
C ARG A 80 -19.63 -7.45 -9.64
N PHE A 81 -18.67 -6.95 -10.41
CA PHE A 81 -17.30 -6.76 -9.96
C PHE A 81 -16.87 -5.31 -10.13
N ILE A 82 -16.50 -4.66 -9.02
CA ILE A 82 -15.84 -3.36 -8.98
C ILE A 82 -14.36 -3.64 -8.84
N HIS A 83 -13.60 -3.29 -9.87
CA HIS A 83 -12.15 -3.54 -9.93
C HIS A 83 -11.37 -2.43 -9.20
N GLN A 84 -10.14 -2.75 -8.82
CA GLN A 84 -9.20 -1.81 -8.21
C GLN A 84 -8.82 -0.67 -9.17
N GLU A 85 -8.66 -0.95 -10.46
CA GLU A 85 -8.43 0.05 -11.49
C GLU A 85 -9.77 0.54 -12.05
N LEU A 86 -9.90 1.85 -12.25
CA LEU A 86 -11.11 2.46 -12.77
C LEU A 86 -11.35 2.05 -14.23
N ASN A 87 -12.49 1.41 -14.48
CA ASN A 87 -12.91 0.94 -15.79
C ASN A 87 -14.01 1.83 -16.38
N LEU A 88 -13.75 3.13 -16.45
CA LEU A 88 -14.64 4.11 -17.03
C LEU A 88 -14.11 4.64 -18.37
N CYS A 89 -15.03 4.92 -19.30
CA CYS A 89 -14.70 5.58 -20.56
C CYS A 89 -14.71 7.10 -20.32
N ASN A 90 -13.55 7.73 -20.34
CA ASN A 90 -13.41 9.16 -20.05
C ASN A 90 -14.22 10.06 -21.01
N ASP A 91 -14.34 9.66 -22.28
CA ASP A 91 -15.06 10.42 -23.32
C ASP A 91 -16.59 10.29 -23.26
N LEU A 92 -17.12 9.49 -22.33
CA LEU A 92 -18.54 9.31 -22.12
C LEU A 92 -19.05 10.07 -20.90
N LYS A 93 -20.33 10.40 -20.90
CA LYS A 93 -21.02 10.96 -19.76
C LYS A 93 -21.22 9.93 -18.66
N VAL A 94 -21.45 10.39 -17.44
CA VAL A 94 -21.66 9.53 -16.26
C VAL A 94 -22.78 8.52 -16.53
N TYR A 95 -23.97 8.96 -16.95
CA TYR A 95 -25.08 8.04 -17.24
C TYR A 95 -24.75 7.05 -18.36
N GLU A 96 -24.01 7.46 -19.40
CA GLU A 96 -23.61 6.59 -20.50
C GLU A 96 -22.64 5.50 -20.00
N ASN A 97 -21.68 5.86 -19.11
CA ASN A 97 -20.83 4.88 -18.45
C ASN A 97 -21.61 3.90 -17.57
N MET A 98 -22.60 4.41 -16.83
CA MET A 98 -23.40 3.56 -15.93
C MET A 98 -24.23 2.53 -16.70
N PHE A 99 -24.70 2.87 -17.89
CA PHE A 99 -25.53 1.96 -18.72
C PHE A 99 -24.75 1.23 -19.81
N LEU A 100 -23.45 1.44 -19.92
CA LEU A 100 -22.62 0.85 -20.99
C LEU A 100 -22.79 -0.68 -21.05
N GLY A 101 -23.25 -1.16 -22.22
CA GLY A 101 -23.56 -2.59 -22.46
C GLY A 101 -24.87 -3.09 -21.85
N ASN A 102 -25.69 -2.19 -21.27
CA ASN A 102 -27.02 -2.49 -20.74
C ASN A 102 -27.96 -1.30 -20.99
N GLU A 103 -27.86 -0.70 -22.15
CA GLU A 103 -28.62 0.47 -22.55
C GLU A 103 -30.13 0.20 -22.52
N LEU A 104 -30.89 1.21 -22.13
CA LEU A 104 -32.35 1.15 -22.15
C LEU A 104 -32.87 1.58 -23.49
N TYR A 105 -33.78 0.81 -24.06
CA TYR A 105 -34.35 1.11 -25.38
C TYR A 105 -35.80 1.51 -25.30
N THR A 106 -36.16 2.54 -26.08
CA THR A 106 -37.55 2.93 -26.32
C THR A 106 -38.28 1.89 -27.18
N LYS A 107 -39.59 2.01 -27.29
CA LYS A 107 -40.42 1.15 -28.17
C LYS A 107 -39.99 1.17 -29.64
N ILE A 108 -39.25 2.17 -30.06
CA ILE A 108 -38.74 2.32 -31.46
C ILE A 108 -37.27 1.97 -31.61
N HIS A 109 -36.74 1.21 -30.63
CA HIS A 109 -35.32 0.74 -30.59
C HIS A 109 -34.24 1.83 -30.60
N THR A 110 -34.55 3.04 -30.12
CA THR A 110 -33.55 4.07 -29.81
C THR A 110 -33.23 4.06 -28.32
N VAL A 111 -32.02 4.47 -27.93
CA VAL A 111 -31.62 4.57 -26.52
C VAL A 111 -32.51 5.58 -25.80
N ASP A 112 -33.10 5.17 -24.67
CA ASP A 112 -33.93 6.02 -23.82
C ASP A 112 -33.08 6.83 -22.84
N LYS A 113 -32.42 7.86 -23.37
CA LYS A 113 -31.53 8.72 -22.57
C LYS A 113 -32.25 9.40 -21.40
N LYS A 114 -33.55 9.68 -21.50
CA LYS A 114 -34.28 10.31 -20.39
C LYS A 114 -34.42 9.38 -19.20
N GLU A 115 -34.77 8.13 -19.47
CA GLU A 115 -34.91 7.12 -18.44
C GLU A 115 -33.56 6.75 -17.84
N GLU A 116 -32.49 6.66 -18.67
CA GLU A 116 -31.12 6.40 -18.19
C GLU A 116 -30.64 7.51 -17.26
N ILE A 117 -30.79 8.79 -17.66
CA ILE A 117 -30.42 9.92 -16.81
C ILE A 117 -31.20 9.91 -15.50
N ALA A 118 -32.50 9.71 -15.55
CA ALA A 118 -33.34 9.71 -14.34
C ALA A 118 -32.94 8.60 -13.35
N ARG A 119 -32.61 7.41 -13.86
CA ARG A 119 -32.14 6.31 -13.00
C ARG A 119 -30.74 6.56 -12.47
N ALA A 120 -29.83 7.10 -13.28
CA ALA A 120 -28.48 7.45 -12.84
C ALA A 120 -28.53 8.52 -11.72
N GLU A 121 -29.29 9.61 -11.92
CA GLU A 121 -29.50 10.67 -10.93
C GLU A 121 -30.07 10.11 -9.61
N LYS A 122 -31.03 9.19 -9.71
CA LYS A 122 -31.59 8.55 -8.52
C LYS A 122 -30.54 7.78 -7.72
N VAL A 123 -29.74 6.94 -8.38
CA VAL A 123 -28.71 6.12 -7.69
C VAL A 123 -27.65 7.05 -7.08
N LEU A 124 -27.16 8.05 -7.82
CA LEU A 124 -26.18 9.01 -7.32
C LEU A 124 -26.70 9.78 -6.12
N LYS A 125 -27.96 10.20 -6.15
CA LYS A 125 -28.63 10.86 -5.03
C LYS A 125 -28.77 9.94 -3.80
N ASP A 126 -29.14 8.68 -4.02
CA ASP A 126 -29.28 7.69 -2.94
C ASP A 126 -27.90 7.41 -2.28
N MET A 127 -26.81 7.61 -3.02
CA MET A 127 -25.42 7.52 -2.55
C MET A 127 -24.91 8.82 -1.91
N HIS A 128 -25.71 9.89 -1.88
CA HIS A 128 -25.27 11.24 -1.48
C HIS A 128 -24.05 11.75 -2.28
N ALA A 129 -23.91 11.28 -3.52
CA ALA A 129 -22.87 11.75 -4.44
C ALA A 129 -23.40 12.96 -5.24
N ASP A 130 -22.74 14.10 -5.07
CA ASP A 130 -23.09 15.34 -5.80
C ASP A 130 -22.42 15.36 -7.18
N ILE A 131 -22.74 14.36 -8.00
CA ILE A 131 -22.19 14.17 -9.34
C ILE A 131 -23.32 14.31 -10.36
N PRO A 132 -23.26 15.28 -11.28
CA PRO A 132 -24.28 15.41 -12.34
C PRO A 132 -24.23 14.20 -13.30
N ALA A 133 -25.35 13.51 -13.51
CA ALA A 133 -25.38 12.36 -14.41
C ALA A 133 -24.97 12.69 -15.86
N GLN A 134 -25.07 13.96 -16.26
CA GLN A 134 -24.69 14.43 -17.59
C GLN A 134 -23.26 14.98 -17.67
N ALA A 135 -22.51 15.02 -16.58
CA ALA A 135 -21.11 15.41 -16.59
C ALA A 135 -20.28 14.45 -17.45
N LEU A 136 -19.21 14.95 -18.07
CA LEU A 136 -18.23 14.12 -18.74
C LEU A 136 -17.33 13.44 -17.69
N VAL A 137 -17.05 12.15 -17.84
CA VAL A 137 -16.24 11.42 -16.86
C VAL A 137 -14.82 11.97 -16.82
N ASP A 138 -14.28 12.52 -17.90
CA ASP A 138 -12.95 13.12 -17.90
C ASP A 138 -12.82 14.31 -16.94
N ASP A 139 -13.89 15.07 -16.75
CA ASP A 139 -13.95 16.25 -15.88
C ASP A 139 -14.02 15.90 -14.37
N LEU A 140 -14.26 14.63 -14.02
CA LEU A 140 -14.44 14.18 -12.65
C LEU A 140 -13.09 13.95 -11.95
N GLU A 141 -13.06 14.22 -10.64
CA GLU A 141 -11.95 13.82 -9.78
C GLU A 141 -11.92 12.29 -9.58
N THR A 142 -10.78 11.77 -9.13
CA THR A 142 -10.59 10.32 -8.97
C THR A 142 -11.59 9.69 -7.98
N ALA A 143 -11.92 10.41 -6.90
CA ALA A 143 -12.93 9.98 -5.94
C ALA A 143 -14.32 9.90 -6.56
N GLU A 144 -14.70 10.91 -7.34
CA GLU A 144 -15.98 10.94 -8.05
C GLU A 144 -16.09 9.80 -9.09
N LYS A 145 -15.01 9.54 -9.84
CA LYS A 145 -14.93 8.38 -10.76
C LYS A 145 -15.15 7.07 -10.03
N GLN A 146 -14.58 6.91 -8.84
CA GLN A 146 -14.79 5.72 -7.99
C GLN A 146 -16.27 5.57 -7.59
N LEU A 147 -16.90 6.67 -7.18
CA LEU A 147 -18.33 6.66 -6.84
C LEU A 147 -19.22 6.33 -8.05
N VAL A 148 -18.86 6.77 -9.25
CA VAL A 148 -19.57 6.40 -10.49
C VAL A 148 -19.47 4.89 -10.78
N GLU A 149 -18.30 4.27 -10.57
CA GLU A 149 -18.16 2.81 -10.70
C GLU A 149 -19.04 2.04 -9.72
N ILE A 150 -19.06 2.50 -8.46
CA ILE A 150 -19.93 1.93 -7.43
C ILE A 150 -21.41 2.11 -7.83
N ALA A 151 -21.79 3.32 -8.27
CA ALA A 151 -23.15 3.62 -8.73
C ALA A 151 -23.56 2.70 -9.90
N ARG A 152 -22.65 2.44 -10.86
CA ARG A 152 -22.88 1.50 -11.96
C ARG A 152 -23.20 0.09 -11.48
N ALA A 153 -22.47 -0.39 -10.46
CA ALA A 153 -22.76 -1.71 -9.89
C ALA A 153 -24.09 -1.78 -9.12
N LEU A 154 -24.51 -0.67 -8.52
CA LEU A 154 -25.75 -0.56 -7.76
C LEU A 154 -26.98 -0.33 -8.65
N LEU A 155 -26.80 0.23 -9.83
CA LEU A 155 -27.89 0.54 -10.77
C LEU A 155 -28.71 -0.70 -11.17
N PHE A 156 -28.05 -1.85 -11.26
CA PHE A 156 -28.67 -3.11 -11.63
C PHE A 156 -28.86 -3.97 -10.38
N GLN A 157 -30.03 -4.63 -10.27
CA GLN A 157 -30.35 -5.53 -9.17
C GLN A 157 -29.28 -6.63 -9.04
N SER A 158 -28.32 -6.43 -8.16
CA SER A 158 -27.22 -7.36 -7.90
C SER A 158 -27.57 -8.26 -6.70
N GLU A 159 -27.18 -9.52 -6.77
CA GLU A 159 -27.30 -10.46 -5.65
C GLU A 159 -25.94 -10.65 -4.94
N LEU A 160 -24.85 -10.47 -5.70
CA LEU A 160 -23.48 -10.46 -5.18
C LEU A 160 -22.67 -9.35 -5.81
N ILE A 161 -22.03 -8.52 -4.98
CA ILE A 161 -21.12 -7.46 -5.42
C ILE A 161 -19.72 -7.74 -4.88
N ILE A 162 -18.75 -7.85 -5.78
CA ILE A 162 -17.34 -7.99 -5.46
C ILE A 162 -16.73 -6.59 -5.52
N MET A 163 -16.03 -6.17 -4.45
CA MET A 163 -15.36 -4.88 -4.35
C MET A 163 -13.88 -5.10 -4.05
N ASP A 164 -13.01 -4.75 -5.00
CA ASP A 164 -11.56 -4.87 -4.86
C ASP A 164 -10.96 -3.49 -4.58
N GLU A 165 -10.58 -3.23 -3.32
CA GLU A 165 -10.04 -1.96 -2.80
C GLU A 165 -10.88 -0.71 -3.14
N PRO A 166 -12.20 -0.69 -2.88
CA PRO A 166 -13.10 0.36 -3.38
C PRO A 166 -12.87 1.73 -2.70
N THR A 167 -12.08 1.81 -1.64
CA THR A 167 -11.89 3.02 -0.81
C THR A 167 -10.53 3.69 -1.02
N THR A 168 -9.76 3.29 -2.03
CA THR A 168 -8.39 3.78 -2.21
C THR A 168 -8.34 5.29 -2.48
N ALA A 169 -9.34 5.85 -3.18
CA ALA A 169 -9.42 7.26 -3.53
C ALA A 169 -10.41 8.07 -2.66
N LEU A 170 -11.15 7.40 -1.77
CA LEU A 170 -12.22 8.02 -0.98
C LEU A 170 -11.70 8.62 0.33
N ASN A 171 -12.32 9.72 0.76
CA ASN A 171 -12.13 10.29 2.08
C ASN A 171 -12.98 9.55 3.16
N ASN A 172 -12.78 9.87 4.44
CA ASN A 172 -13.46 9.17 5.53
C ASN A 172 -14.99 9.30 5.49
N GLU A 173 -15.51 10.44 5.08
CA GLU A 173 -16.96 10.68 4.99
C GLU A 173 -17.58 9.85 3.84
N GLU A 174 -16.90 9.78 2.71
CA GLU A 174 -17.32 8.96 1.56
C GLU A 174 -17.26 7.45 1.89
N ILE A 175 -16.26 7.02 2.67
CA ILE A 175 -16.14 5.63 3.15
C ILE A 175 -17.31 5.28 4.06
N GLU A 176 -17.67 6.13 5.02
CA GLU A 176 -18.81 5.87 5.91
C GLU A 176 -20.13 5.85 5.13
N ASN A 177 -20.31 6.72 4.14
CA ASN A 177 -21.46 6.69 3.24
C ASN A 177 -21.53 5.36 2.46
N LEU A 178 -20.42 4.91 1.89
CA LEU A 178 -20.34 3.61 1.21
C LEU A 178 -20.74 2.47 2.16
N PHE A 179 -20.22 2.46 3.38
CA PHE A 179 -20.54 1.44 4.38
C PHE A 179 -22.02 1.47 4.79
N HIS A 180 -22.61 2.65 4.89
CA HIS A 180 -24.04 2.78 5.13
C HIS A 180 -24.87 2.16 4.00
N ILE A 181 -24.53 2.43 2.75
CA ILE A 181 -25.19 1.86 1.57
C ILE A 181 -25.03 0.34 1.55
N MET A 182 -23.83 -0.18 1.81
CA MET A 182 -23.59 -1.63 1.85
C MET A 182 -24.44 -2.32 2.92
N ARG A 183 -24.55 -1.72 4.12
CA ARG A 183 -25.40 -2.25 5.21
C ARG A 183 -26.88 -2.26 4.81
N ASN A 184 -27.37 -1.23 4.14
CA ASN A 184 -28.76 -1.15 3.67
C ASN A 184 -29.06 -2.22 2.60
N LEU A 185 -28.16 -2.37 1.62
CA LEU A 185 -28.31 -3.39 0.57
C LEU A 185 -28.20 -4.82 1.11
N LYS A 186 -27.32 -5.04 2.09
CA LYS A 186 -27.27 -6.32 2.81
C LYS A 186 -28.60 -6.67 3.46
N GLN A 187 -29.29 -5.70 4.09
CA GLN A 187 -30.64 -5.91 4.65
C GLN A 187 -31.66 -6.23 3.57
N GLN A 188 -31.46 -5.78 2.34
CA GLN A 188 -32.28 -6.10 1.17
C GLN A 188 -31.94 -7.45 0.51
N GLY A 189 -30.97 -8.19 1.07
CA GLY A 189 -30.59 -9.53 0.59
C GLY A 189 -29.33 -9.57 -0.30
N VAL A 190 -28.68 -8.45 -0.56
CA VAL A 190 -27.44 -8.41 -1.33
C VAL A 190 -26.26 -8.92 -0.49
N SER A 191 -25.42 -9.75 -1.09
CA SER A 191 -24.17 -10.22 -0.49
C SER A 191 -22.98 -9.45 -1.06
N PHE A 192 -21.92 -9.31 -0.27
CA PHE A 192 -20.70 -8.63 -0.71
C PHE A 192 -19.46 -9.49 -0.48
N ILE A 193 -18.51 -9.42 -1.39
CA ILE A 193 -17.12 -9.81 -1.17
C ILE A 193 -16.31 -8.50 -1.14
N TYR A 194 -15.72 -8.22 0.02
CA TYR A 194 -14.99 -6.99 0.26
C TYR A 194 -13.49 -7.30 0.39
N ILE A 195 -12.70 -6.79 -0.53
CA ILE A 195 -11.24 -6.94 -0.53
C ILE A 195 -10.63 -5.60 -0.15
N SER A 196 -9.88 -5.59 0.94
CA SER A 196 -9.11 -4.42 1.39
C SER A 196 -7.87 -4.88 2.14
N HIS A 197 -6.85 -4.06 2.13
CA HIS A 197 -5.68 -4.23 2.99
C HIS A 197 -5.75 -3.37 4.26
N LYS A 198 -6.80 -2.55 4.41
CA LYS A 198 -7.03 -1.68 5.57
C LYS A 198 -7.84 -2.43 6.63
N MET A 199 -7.17 -2.91 7.68
CA MET A 199 -7.81 -3.66 8.76
C MET A 199 -8.99 -2.93 9.41
N PRO A 200 -8.93 -1.62 9.73
CA PRO A 200 -10.06 -0.92 10.31
C PRO A 200 -11.33 -0.98 9.46
N GLU A 201 -11.20 -0.92 8.11
CA GLU A 201 -12.35 -1.04 7.21
C GLU A 201 -12.98 -2.45 7.28
N LEU A 202 -12.15 -3.49 7.25
CA LEU A 202 -12.62 -4.89 7.32
C LEU A 202 -13.38 -5.16 8.62
N PHE A 203 -12.86 -4.70 9.76
CA PHE A 203 -13.51 -4.84 11.06
C PHE A 203 -14.79 -3.99 11.20
N ALA A 204 -14.88 -2.86 10.48
CA ALA A 204 -16.04 -1.98 10.53
C ALA A 204 -17.23 -2.51 9.73
N ILE A 205 -17.00 -3.26 8.63
CA ILE A 205 -18.06 -3.59 7.67
C ILE A 205 -18.29 -5.09 7.47
N CYS A 206 -17.26 -5.94 7.61
CA CYS A 206 -17.37 -7.36 7.29
C CYS A 206 -17.92 -8.19 8.46
N ASP A 207 -18.78 -9.17 8.14
CA ASP A 207 -19.29 -10.16 9.11
C ASP A 207 -18.34 -11.34 9.25
N ARG A 208 -17.84 -11.81 8.12
CA ARG A 208 -17.02 -13.03 7.99
C ARG A 208 -15.74 -12.72 7.23
N TYR A 209 -14.76 -13.57 7.40
CA TYR A 209 -13.50 -13.47 6.65
C TYR A 209 -13.06 -14.81 6.07
N THR A 210 -12.27 -14.73 5.01
CA THR A 210 -11.43 -15.82 4.51
C THR A 210 -10.03 -15.27 4.28
N VAL A 211 -9.01 -15.97 4.75
CA VAL A 211 -7.61 -15.63 4.56
C VAL A 211 -6.98 -16.53 3.51
N LEU A 212 -6.39 -15.91 2.48
CA LEU A 212 -5.54 -16.58 1.50
C LEU A 212 -4.07 -16.17 1.72
N ARG A 213 -3.16 -17.13 1.56
CA ARG A 213 -1.72 -16.87 1.59
C ARG A 213 -0.97 -17.80 0.64
N ASP A 214 -0.10 -17.24 -0.21
CA ASP A 214 0.69 -17.96 -1.22
C ASP A 214 -0.18 -18.89 -2.10
N GLY A 215 -1.37 -18.41 -2.50
CA GLY A 215 -2.32 -19.15 -3.32
C GLY A 215 -3.12 -20.23 -2.60
N LYS A 216 -3.04 -20.32 -1.27
CA LYS A 216 -3.71 -21.35 -0.46
C LYS A 216 -4.73 -20.76 0.50
N TYR A 217 -5.77 -21.52 0.78
CA TYR A 217 -6.68 -21.26 1.88
C TYR A 217 -5.97 -21.47 3.22
N ILE A 218 -6.13 -20.52 4.14
CA ILE A 218 -5.55 -20.60 5.48
C ILE A 218 -6.64 -20.83 6.53
N GLN A 219 -7.63 -19.93 6.58
CA GLN A 219 -8.68 -19.95 7.58
C GLN A 219 -9.88 -19.12 7.13
N SER A 220 -11.06 -19.48 7.60
CA SER A 220 -12.28 -18.66 7.55
C SER A 220 -12.93 -18.58 8.92
N GLY A 221 -13.67 -17.50 9.18
CA GLY A 221 -14.37 -17.33 10.46
C GLY A 221 -15.25 -16.09 10.47
N PHE A 222 -15.68 -15.67 11.66
CA PHE A 222 -16.36 -14.41 11.88
C PHE A 222 -15.38 -13.37 12.39
N PHE A 223 -15.55 -12.11 11.96
CA PHE A 223 -14.73 -11.00 12.48
C PHE A 223 -14.98 -10.75 13.98
N SER A 224 -16.16 -11.13 14.50
CA SER A 224 -16.45 -11.08 15.94
C SER A 224 -15.55 -11.97 16.80
N ASP A 225 -14.93 -13.00 16.22
CA ASP A 225 -14.18 -14.03 16.94
C ASP A 225 -12.67 -13.78 16.96
N ILE A 226 -12.21 -12.76 16.22
CA ILE A 226 -10.80 -12.40 16.12
C ILE A 226 -10.58 -10.91 16.35
N ASP A 227 -9.39 -10.55 16.82
CA ASP A 227 -8.93 -9.18 16.87
C ASP A 227 -8.01 -8.84 15.66
N GLU A 228 -7.70 -7.56 15.51
CA GLU A 228 -6.84 -7.06 14.42
C GLU A 228 -5.44 -7.72 14.44
N LYS A 229 -4.94 -8.03 15.63
CA LYS A 229 -3.65 -8.68 15.82
C LYS A 229 -3.68 -10.12 15.31
N GLN A 230 -4.75 -10.87 15.64
CA GLN A 230 -4.95 -12.23 15.17
C GLN A 230 -5.15 -12.27 13.65
N ALA A 231 -5.95 -11.35 13.09
CA ALA A 231 -6.12 -11.22 11.65
C ALA A 231 -4.78 -10.98 10.94
N THR A 232 -3.96 -10.08 11.48
CA THR A 232 -2.61 -9.79 10.97
C THR A 232 -1.69 -11.02 11.07
N GLN A 233 -1.75 -11.79 12.16
CA GLN A 233 -0.98 -13.03 12.30
C GLN A 233 -1.34 -14.09 11.27
N LEU A 234 -2.62 -14.23 10.94
CA LEU A 234 -3.09 -15.15 9.90
C LEU A 234 -2.54 -14.78 8.53
N LEU A 235 -2.45 -13.47 8.23
CA LEU A 235 -1.88 -12.97 6.98
C LEU A 235 -0.39 -13.27 6.86
N ILE A 236 0.39 -12.94 7.91
CA ILE A 236 1.85 -13.02 7.89
C ILE A 236 2.35 -14.46 8.09
N GLY A 237 1.55 -15.31 8.75
CA GLY A 237 1.88 -16.72 8.96
C GLY A 237 2.95 -17.02 10.02
N GLY A 238 3.18 -16.11 10.94
CA GLY A 238 4.15 -16.27 12.03
C GLY A 238 3.70 -15.58 13.32
N CYS A 239 4.22 -16.04 14.45
CA CYS A 239 4.09 -15.37 15.75
C CYS A 239 4.93 -14.08 15.78
N PHE A 240 4.62 -13.09 14.93
CA PHE A 240 5.21 -11.77 15.05
C PHE A 240 4.23 -10.87 15.77
N THR A 241 4.49 -10.65 17.06
CA THR A 241 3.85 -9.54 17.77
C THR A 241 4.75 -8.32 17.64
N SER A 242 4.15 -7.14 17.44
CA SER A 242 4.86 -5.86 17.46
C SER A 242 5.75 -5.69 18.70
N SER A 243 5.35 -6.33 19.82
CA SER A 243 6.13 -6.40 21.05
C SER A 243 7.40 -7.27 20.94
N ASP A 244 7.46 -8.23 20.01
CA ASP A 244 8.61 -9.17 19.92
C ASP A 244 9.78 -8.59 19.14
N LEU A 245 9.52 -7.68 18.19
CA LEU A 245 10.57 -6.92 17.51
C LEU A 245 11.30 -5.98 18.47
N TYR A 246 10.58 -5.46 19.46
CA TYR A 246 11.09 -4.46 20.40
C TYR A 246 11.59 -5.02 21.74
N LYS A 247 11.04 -6.14 22.23
CA LYS A 247 11.31 -6.71 23.58
C LYS A 247 12.74 -7.22 23.83
N ASN A 248 13.55 -7.39 22.78
CA ASN A 248 14.93 -7.89 22.91
C ASN A 248 15.99 -6.78 22.97
N GLU A 249 15.64 -5.56 23.36
CA GLU A 249 16.52 -4.41 23.21
C GLU A 249 17.09 -3.86 24.51
N ASN A 250 18.08 -4.54 25.03
CA ASN A 250 19.03 -3.89 25.90
C ASN A 250 20.04 -3.09 25.03
N LYS A 251 19.97 -1.74 25.09
CA LYS A 251 20.97 -0.79 24.60
C LYS A 251 21.38 -0.88 23.11
N ARG A 252 20.44 -0.59 22.20
CA ARG A 252 20.76 -0.36 20.80
C ARG A 252 21.34 1.03 20.56
N ILE A 253 20.78 2.05 21.23
CA ILE A 253 21.13 3.47 21.02
C ILE A 253 22.43 3.78 21.72
N GLY A 254 23.46 4.15 20.94
CA GLY A 254 24.75 4.58 21.42
C GLY A 254 24.75 6.03 21.93
N GLU A 255 25.81 6.44 22.59
CA GLU A 255 25.97 7.82 23.08
C GLU A 255 26.44 8.77 21.96
N LYS A 256 27.05 8.22 20.89
CA LYS A 256 27.66 9.04 19.84
C LYS A 256 26.62 9.57 18.86
N THR A 257 26.56 10.90 18.70
CA THR A 257 25.83 11.57 17.61
C THR A 257 26.50 11.26 16.27
N VAL A 258 25.72 10.77 15.31
CA VAL A 258 26.19 10.44 13.95
C VAL A 258 25.78 11.51 12.96
N LEU A 259 24.57 12.04 13.08
CA LEU A 259 24.08 13.16 12.26
C LEU A 259 23.69 14.30 13.18
N SER A 260 24.18 15.51 12.84
CA SER A 260 23.85 16.74 13.55
C SER A 260 23.35 17.79 12.55
N VAL A 261 22.16 18.28 12.76
CA VAL A 261 21.50 19.30 11.95
C VAL A 261 21.34 20.55 12.80
N ARG A 262 21.80 21.72 12.31
CA ARG A 262 21.80 22.98 13.06
C ARG A 262 21.25 24.13 12.22
N ASN A 263 20.12 24.67 12.67
CA ASN A 263 19.47 25.88 12.15
C ASN A 263 19.36 25.92 10.62
N ILE A 264 19.04 24.76 10.00
CA ILE A 264 18.91 24.72 8.54
C ILE A 264 17.61 25.37 8.08
N ASN A 265 17.71 26.11 6.98
CA ASN A 265 16.62 26.85 6.37
C ASN A 265 16.56 26.60 4.86
N SER A 266 15.35 26.58 4.32
CA SER A 266 15.03 26.49 2.90
C SER A 266 13.75 27.28 2.60
N ASP A 267 13.18 27.16 1.41
CA ASP A 267 11.89 27.78 1.10
C ASP A 267 10.72 27.13 1.86
N ASN A 268 10.81 25.82 2.11
CA ASN A 268 9.72 25.00 2.65
C ASN A 268 9.90 24.66 4.13
N TYR A 269 11.05 25.00 4.74
CA TYR A 269 11.29 24.79 6.17
C TYR A 269 12.26 25.83 6.73
N SER A 270 12.18 26.07 8.03
CA SER A 270 13.01 27.05 8.73
C SER A 270 13.37 26.62 10.14
N ASP A 271 14.59 26.97 10.57
CA ASP A 271 15.12 26.76 11.93
C ASP A 271 15.05 25.28 12.39
N ILE A 272 15.37 24.36 11.49
CA ILE A 272 15.38 22.93 11.80
C ILE A 272 16.71 22.56 12.46
N SER A 273 16.61 22.04 13.70
CA SER A 273 17.77 21.58 14.47
C SER A 273 17.44 20.29 15.19
N PHE A 274 18.26 19.23 15.01
CA PHE A 274 18.14 17.96 15.72
C PHE A 274 19.42 17.13 15.60
N ASP A 275 19.53 16.14 16.47
CA ASP A 275 20.61 15.16 16.48
C ASP A 275 20.05 13.75 16.33
N VAL A 276 20.82 12.87 15.68
CA VAL A 276 20.51 11.44 15.59
C VAL A 276 21.75 10.66 16.02
N ARG A 277 21.55 9.70 16.95
CA ARG A 277 22.60 8.90 17.53
C ARG A 277 22.80 7.59 16.80
N ALA A 278 23.94 6.96 17.01
CA ALA A 278 24.22 5.63 16.50
C ALA A 278 23.17 4.61 17.04
N GLY A 279 22.59 3.81 16.16
CA GLY A 279 21.57 2.81 16.51
C GLY A 279 20.17 3.38 16.78
N GLU A 280 19.95 4.69 16.62
CA GLU A 280 18.67 5.34 16.83
C GLU A 280 17.80 5.27 15.57
N ILE A 281 16.51 5.01 15.76
CA ILE A 281 15.47 5.18 14.73
C ILE A 281 14.70 6.46 15.05
N CYS A 282 15.04 7.52 14.33
CA CYS A 282 14.36 8.80 14.42
C CYS A 282 13.26 8.86 13.35
N VAL A 283 12.02 9.10 13.74
CA VAL A 283 10.92 9.30 12.79
C VAL A 283 10.65 10.79 12.65
N ILE A 284 10.56 11.26 11.41
CA ILE A 284 10.15 12.63 11.07
C ILE A 284 8.79 12.56 10.40
N THR A 285 7.82 13.27 10.98
CA THR A 285 6.43 13.26 10.52
C THR A 285 5.83 14.65 10.44
N GLY A 286 4.66 14.76 9.82
CA GLY A 286 3.86 15.98 9.71
C GLY A 286 2.86 15.85 8.57
N LEU A 287 1.87 16.73 8.55
CA LEU A 287 0.87 16.74 7.47
C LEU A 287 1.51 17.08 6.12
N GLN A 288 0.78 16.82 5.05
CA GLN A 288 1.22 17.19 3.70
C GLN A 288 1.53 18.69 3.64
N GLY A 289 2.67 19.06 3.06
CA GLY A 289 3.15 20.45 3.05
C GLY A 289 3.87 20.89 4.33
N SER A 290 4.11 20.01 5.30
CA SER A 290 4.88 20.33 6.51
C SER A 290 6.38 20.61 6.28
N GLY A 291 6.92 20.32 5.09
CA GLY A 291 8.35 20.44 4.77
C GLY A 291 9.19 19.18 4.99
N ALA A 292 8.59 18.09 5.52
CA ALA A 292 9.32 16.86 5.82
C ALA A 292 9.94 16.19 4.59
N ALA A 293 9.24 16.17 3.46
CA ALA A 293 9.75 15.59 2.22
C ALA A 293 10.93 16.40 1.64
N ASP A 294 10.85 17.73 1.71
CA ASP A 294 11.93 18.61 1.25
C ASP A 294 13.16 18.49 2.15
N LEU A 295 12.95 18.34 3.46
CA LEU A 295 14.01 18.08 4.43
C LEU A 295 14.76 16.78 4.10
N ALA A 296 14.05 15.70 3.76
CA ALA A 296 14.65 14.43 3.36
C ALA A 296 15.58 14.60 2.13
N LEU A 297 15.08 15.28 1.09
CA LEU A 297 15.84 15.54 -0.12
C LEU A 297 17.05 16.47 0.12
N ALA A 298 16.91 17.47 0.98
CA ALA A 298 17.99 18.39 1.32
C ALA A 298 19.10 17.70 2.10
N LEU A 299 18.78 16.86 3.07
CA LEU A 299 19.77 16.06 3.82
C LEU A 299 20.56 15.12 2.90
N PHE A 300 19.93 14.60 1.85
CA PHE A 300 20.59 13.75 0.87
C PHE A 300 21.37 14.51 -0.20
N GLY A 301 21.28 15.84 -0.21
CA GLY A 301 21.95 16.68 -1.23
C GLY A 301 21.20 16.78 -2.56
N ALA A 302 19.92 16.35 -2.61
CA ALA A 302 19.06 16.49 -3.79
C ALA A 302 18.41 17.89 -3.90
N GLN A 303 18.36 18.63 -2.79
CA GLN A 303 17.92 20.03 -2.73
C GLN A 303 18.92 20.87 -1.95
N SER A 304 19.01 22.18 -2.26
CA SER A 304 19.92 23.10 -1.58
C SER A 304 19.37 23.57 -0.23
N ILE A 305 20.27 23.73 0.74
CA ILE A 305 20.04 24.33 2.05
C ILE A 305 20.52 25.79 2.00
N LYS A 306 19.65 26.76 2.29
CA LYS A 306 19.97 28.18 2.24
C LYS A 306 20.94 28.59 3.34
N SER A 307 20.69 28.15 4.56
CA SER A 307 21.53 28.49 5.73
C SER A 307 21.55 27.36 6.74
N GLY A 308 22.42 27.44 7.74
CA GLY A 308 22.61 26.39 8.76
C GLY A 308 23.67 25.37 8.35
N ASN A 309 23.87 24.35 9.15
CA ASN A 309 24.89 23.32 8.94
C ASN A 309 24.34 21.90 9.12
N VAL A 310 24.87 20.95 8.33
CA VAL A 310 24.60 19.51 8.48
C VAL A 310 25.94 18.79 8.59
N LEU A 311 26.15 18.11 9.70
CA LEU A 311 27.37 17.36 10.00
C LEU A 311 27.07 15.87 10.07
N LEU A 312 27.81 15.07 9.32
CA LEU A 312 27.82 13.61 9.40
C LEU A 312 29.15 13.14 9.97
N LYS A 313 29.18 12.57 11.18
CA LYS A 313 30.42 12.22 11.90
C LYS A 313 31.46 13.38 11.87
N ASP A 314 31.01 14.56 12.25
CA ASP A 314 31.80 15.80 12.30
C ASP A 314 32.28 16.32 10.94
N LYS A 315 31.85 15.71 9.83
CA LYS A 315 32.13 16.21 8.47
C LYS A 315 30.91 16.93 7.91
N GLU A 316 31.12 18.13 7.42
CA GLU A 316 30.05 18.91 6.81
C GLU A 316 29.62 18.31 5.46
N ILE A 317 28.31 18.09 5.32
CA ILE A 317 27.67 17.56 4.10
C ILE A 317 26.69 18.53 3.44
N LYS A 318 26.53 19.73 3.99
CA LYS A 318 25.64 20.76 3.45
C LYS A 318 25.99 21.07 1.99
N ASN A 319 24.97 21.10 1.13
CA ASN A 319 25.05 21.46 -0.29
C ASN A 319 26.12 20.69 -1.09
N LYS A 320 26.52 19.50 -0.64
CA LYS A 320 27.32 18.59 -1.44
C LYS A 320 26.47 17.88 -2.48
N HIS A 321 27.10 17.48 -3.57
CA HIS A 321 26.44 16.61 -4.54
C HIS A 321 26.09 15.25 -3.93
N ILE A 322 25.02 14.62 -4.41
CA ILE A 322 24.53 13.32 -3.94
C ILE A 322 25.68 12.29 -3.85
N ASN A 323 26.56 12.23 -4.86
CA ASN A 323 27.70 11.31 -4.87
C ASN A 323 28.64 11.52 -3.69
N ASP A 324 28.91 12.77 -3.30
CA ASP A 324 29.80 13.10 -2.18
C ASP A 324 29.12 12.78 -0.84
N VAL A 325 27.81 13.03 -0.75
CA VAL A 325 27.00 12.67 0.43
C VAL A 325 27.00 11.15 0.61
N MET A 326 26.80 10.37 -0.46
CA MET A 326 26.87 8.90 -0.43
C MET A 326 28.24 8.41 0.02
N LYS A 327 29.33 8.98 -0.52
CA LYS A 327 30.72 8.64 -0.14
C LYS A 327 31.03 8.99 1.33
N THR A 328 30.34 9.99 1.88
CA THR A 328 30.48 10.35 3.30
C THR A 328 29.79 9.36 4.23
N GLY A 329 28.85 8.52 3.73
CA GLY A 329 28.18 7.47 4.49
C GLY A 329 26.71 7.72 4.77
N LEU A 330 26.00 8.43 3.89
CA LEU A 330 24.55 8.62 3.97
C LEU A 330 23.86 7.98 2.77
N ALA A 331 22.83 7.21 3.02
CA ALA A 331 21.99 6.51 2.03
C ALA A 331 20.56 7.01 2.06
N MET A 332 19.83 6.92 0.95
CA MET A 332 18.43 7.30 0.90
C MET A 332 17.59 6.31 0.12
N VAL A 333 16.62 5.68 0.79
CA VAL A 333 15.51 4.95 0.16
C VAL A 333 14.43 5.98 -0.20
N PRO A 334 14.15 6.21 -1.49
CA PRO A 334 13.25 7.27 -1.92
C PRO A 334 11.78 6.88 -1.81
N ARG A 335 10.90 7.87 -1.63
CA ARG A 335 9.45 7.73 -1.49
C ARG A 335 8.79 7.05 -2.69
N ASN A 336 9.09 7.53 -3.89
CA ASN A 336 8.45 7.03 -5.10
C ASN A 336 9.28 5.90 -5.73
N ARG A 337 8.88 4.65 -5.42
CA ARG A 337 9.54 3.46 -5.91
C ARG A 337 9.66 3.44 -7.44
N LYS A 338 8.56 3.69 -8.15
CA LYS A 338 8.49 3.56 -9.62
C LYS A 338 9.31 4.62 -10.34
N GLU A 339 9.30 5.85 -9.85
CA GLU A 339 9.95 6.97 -10.52
C GLU A 339 11.41 7.19 -10.10
N ARG A 340 11.72 6.91 -8.82
CA ARG A 340 13.03 7.25 -8.22
C ARG A 340 13.77 6.05 -7.65
N GLY A 341 13.06 4.97 -7.36
CA GLY A 341 13.62 3.80 -6.70
C GLY A 341 14.24 2.80 -7.66
N ILE A 342 13.65 2.59 -8.83
CA ILE A 342 14.06 1.57 -9.82
C ILE A 342 14.35 2.19 -11.18
N VAL A 343 15.15 1.47 -11.98
CA VAL A 343 15.30 1.68 -13.42
C VAL A 343 14.58 0.51 -14.10
N PRO A 344 13.37 0.72 -14.68
CA PRO A 344 12.49 -0.36 -15.14
C PRO A 344 13.11 -1.30 -16.15
N ASP A 345 13.93 -0.75 -17.07
CA ASP A 345 14.57 -1.48 -18.17
C ASP A 345 15.80 -2.29 -17.74
N LEU A 346 16.30 -2.07 -16.52
CA LEU A 346 17.45 -2.78 -16.00
C LEU A 346 17.04 -4.06 -15.25
N SER A 347 17.98 -5.02 -15.26
CA SER A 347 17.83 -6.26 -14.50
C SER A 347 17.76 -6.02 -13.00
N ILE A 348 17.25 -7.01 -12.25
CA ILE A 348 17.27 -7.01 -10.78
C ILE A 348 18.70 -6.83 -10.26
N LEU A 349 19.66 -7.54 -10.88
CA LEU A 349 21.08 -7.47 -10.54
C LEU A 349 21.66 -6.08 -10.72
N ASP A 350 21.34 -5.41 -11.82
CA ASP A 350 21.85 -4.09 -12.11
C ASP A 350 21.22 -3.04 -11.19
N ASN A 351 19.90 -3.09 -10.99
CA ASN A 351 19.22 -2.22 -10.05
C ASN A 351 19.82 -2.29 -8.64
N LEU A 352 20.09 -3.49 -8.13
CA LEU A 352 20.70 -3.70 -6.81
C LEU A 352 22.10 -3.10 -6.73
N SER A 353 22.84 -3.10 -7.84
CA SER A 353 24.26 -2.76 -7.86
C SER A 353 24.53 -1.27 -8.07
N LEU A 354 23.58 -0.48 -8.59
CA LEU A 354 23.77 0.92 -9.00
C LEU A 354 24.41 1.80 -7.92
N ALA A 355 23.83 1.85 -6.73
CA ALA A 355 24.29 2.73 -5.66
C ALA A 355 25.71 2.38 -5.18
N TYR A 356 26.04 1.08 -5.16
CA TYR A 356 27.35 0.62 -4.76
C TYR A 356 28.46 1.14 -5.68
N PHE A 357 28.27 1.06 -6.99
CA PHE A 357 29.27 1.49 -7.94
C PHE A 357 29.51 2.99 -7.92
N VAL A 358 28.45 3.77 -7.69
CA VAL A 358 28.55 5.22 -7.52
C VAL A 358 29.29 5.56 -6.23
N ALA A 359 28.93 4.94 -5.09
CA ALA A 359 29.52 5.26 -3.80
C ALA A 359 31.00 4.83 -3.67
N LYS A 360 31.38 3.71 -4.28
CA LYS A 360 32.74 3.13 -4.16
C LYS A 360 33.70 3.56 -5.25
N ASP A 361 33.26 4.37 -6.22
CA ASP A 361 34.11 4.91 -7.29
C ASP A 361 34.91 3.79 -8.02
N THR A 362 34.23 2.72 -8.41
CA THR A 362 34.86 1.49 -8.89
C THR A 362 35.48 1.61 -10.28
N GLY A 363 35.56 2.84 -10.85
CA GLY A 363 36.13 3.10 -12.17
C GLY A 363 35.26 2.58 -13.32
N LEU A 364 35.89 2.45 -14.50
CA LEU A 364 35.19 2.06 -15.73
C LEU A 364 34.80 0.58 -15.82
N PHE A 365 35.40 -0.28 -14.98
CA PHE A 365 35.19 -1.73 -15.05
C PHE A 365 34.38 -2.24 -13.85
N VAL A 366 33.20 -2.74 -14.14
CA VAL A 366 32.29 -3.31 -13.14
C VAL A 366 32.40 -4.84 -13.16
N SER A 367 32.84 -5.43 -12.04
CA SER A 367 32.96 -6.88 -11.92
C SER A 367 31.59 -7.56 -11.81
N VAL A 368 31.24 -8.39 -12.79
CA VAL A 368 30.00 -9.19 -12.78
C VAL A 368 30.02 -10.18 -11.61
N LYS A 369 31.17 -10.75 -11.26
CA LYS A 369 31.30 -11.65 -10.09
C LYS A 369 30.91 -10.96 -8.78
N GLU A 370 31.31 -9.71 -8.61
CA GLU A 370 30.95 -8.94 -7.42
C GLU A 370 29.46 -8.57 -7.39
N LYS A 371 28.86 -8.22 -8.53
CA LYS A 371 27.41 -8.02 -8.63
C LYS A 371 26.65 -9.27 -8.16
N ILE A 372 27.00 -10.43 -8.71
CA ILE A 372 26.35 -11.71 -8.37
C ILE A 372 26.54 -12.04 -6.89
N LYS A 373 27.76 -11.89 -6.34
CA LYS A 373 28.04 -12.14 -4.92
C LYS A 373 27.12 -11.31 -4.02
N ARG A 374 26.97 -10.01 -4.27
CA ARG A 374 26.08 -9.13 -3.52
C ARG A 374 24.61 -9.52 -3.69
N PHE A 375 24.21 -9.80 -4.91
CA PHE A 375 22.83 -10.25 -5.15
C PHE A 375 22.49 -11.50 -4.34
N VAL A 376 23.34 -12.53 -4.33
CA VAL A 376 23.13 -13.77 -3.55
C VAL A 376 23.06 -13.45 -2.06
N GLN A 377 23.93 -12.58 -1.55
CA GLN A 377 23.92 -12.14 -0.16
C GLN A 377 22.58 -11.48 0.23
N TYR A 378 22.16 -10.44 -0.52
CA TYR A 378 20.95 -9.70 -0.19
C TYR A 378 19.67 -10.46 -0.54
N LYS A 379 19.66 -11.31 -1.57
CA LYS A 379 18.58 -12.24 -1.85
C LYS A 379 18.28 -13.12 -0.65
N LYS A 380 19.31 -13.66 0.00
CA LYS A 380 19.18 -14.49 1.22
C LYS A 380 18.76 -13.65 2.41
N GLN A 381 19.43 -12.52 2.66
CA GLN A 381 19.20 -11.67 3.83
C GLN A 381 17.78 -11.09 3.86
N MET A 382 17.23 -10.71 2.71
CA MET A 382 15.94 -10.05 2.57
C MET A 382 14.85 -10.95 2.01
N THR A 383 15.13 -12.22 1.82
CA THR A 383 14.19 -13.21 1.26
C THR A 383 13.54 -12.70 -0.04
N ILE A 384 14.37 -12.17 -0.97
CA ILE A 384 13.88 -11.67 -2.26
C ILE A 384 13.44 -12.85 -3.11
N LYS A 385 12.15 -12.90 -3.45
CA LYS A 385 11.58 -13.94 -4.32
C LYS A 385 11.85 -13.55 -5.77
N SER A 386 12.84 -14.17 -6.42
CA SER A 386 13.15 -14.01 -7.85
C SER A 386 13.71 -15.28 -8.43
N ASP A 387 13.32 -15.65 -9.65
CA ASP A 387 13.78 -16.85 -10.33
C ASP A 387 15.20 -16.66 -10.89
N SER A 388 15.48 -15.46 -11.42
CA SER A 388 16.79 -15.12 -12.00
C SER A 388 17.16 -13.66 -11.72
N PRO A 389 18.44 -13.37 -11.44
CA PRO A 389 18.92 -11.99 -11.27
C PRO A 389 18.92 -11.18 -12.60
N ALA A 390 18.85 -11.86 -13.73
CA ALA A 390 18.86 -11.25 -15.07
C ALA A 390 17.47 -10.73 -15.50
N LEU A 391 16.39 -11.12 -14.81
CA LEU A 391 15.05 -10.64 -15.14
C LEU A 391 14.92 -9.13 -14.91
N PRO A 392 14.08 -8.44 -15.68
CA PRO A 392 13.75 -7.04 -15.44
C PRO A 392 13.18 -6.86 -14.03
N ILE A 393 13.49 -5.75 -13.36
CA ILE A 393 12.97 -5.49 -12.01
C ILE A 393 11.44 -5.41 -11.97
N THR A 394 10.82 -5.04 -13.08
CA THR A 394 9.36 -4.97 -13.26
C THR A 394 8.67 -6.32 -13.17
N SER A 395 9.40 -7.45 -13.32
CA SER A 395 8.86 -8.79 -13.14
C SER A 395 8.57 -9.14 -11.66
N LEU A 396 9.09 -8.36 -10.72
CA LEU A 396 8.89 -8.58 -9.28
C LEU A 396 7.61 -7.93 -8.78
N SER A 397 7.00 -8.53 -7.76
CA SER A 397 5.93 -7.89 -6.98
C SER A 397 6.42 -6.61 -6.29
N GLY A 398 5.50 -5.72 -5.94
CA GLY A 398 5.83 -4.46 -5.29
C GLY A 398 6.69 -4.60 -4.03
N GLY A 399 6.38 -5.56 -3.16
CA GLY A 399 7.19 -5.85 -1.97
C GLY A 399 8.60 -6.34 -2.31
N ASN A 400 8.76 -7.20 -3.32
CA ASN A 400 10.09 -7.66 -3.75
C ASN A 400 10.90 -6.55 -4.44
N GLN A 401 10.25 -5.66 -5.22
CA GLN A 401 10.91 -4.46 -5.76
C GLN A 401 11.42 -3.57 -4.63
N GLN A 402 10.62 -3.34 -3.57
CA GLN A 402 11.03 -2.54 -2.41
C GLN A 402 12.23 -3.17 -1.69
N LYS A 403 12.24 -4.48 -1.52
CA LYS A 403 13.40 -5.20 -0.95
C LYS A 403 14.66 -5.00 -1.79
N VAL A 404 14.57 -5.04 -3.12
CA VAL A 404 15.71 -4.75 -4.00
C VAL A 404 16.19 -3.30 -3.85
N ILE A 405 15.28 -2.34 -3.74
CA ILE A 405 15.65 -0.93 -3.50
C ILE A 405 16.38 -0.77 -2.17
N VAL A 406 15.85 -1.35 -1.10
CA VAL A 406 16.52 -1.27 0.20
C VAL A 406 17.89 -1.98 0.14
N ALA A 407 17.98 -3.16 -0.48
CA ALA A 407 19.25 -3.87 -0.70
C ALA A 407 20.27 -3.02 -1.48
N LYS A 408 19.83 -2.28 -2.50
CA LYS A 408 20.67 -1.34 -3.27
C LYS A 408 21.37 -0.34 -2.35
N TRP A 409 20.64 0.23 -1.39
CA TRP A 409 21.17 1.22 -0.47
C TRP A 409 21.96 0.60 0.69
N LEU A 410 21.60 -0.61 1.15
CA LEU A 410 22.39 -1.35 2.13
C LEU A 410 23.76 -1.75 1.57
N ALA A 411 23.88 -1.97 0.27
CA ALA A 411 25.12 -2.37 -0.38
C ALA A 411 26.24 -1.32 -0.26
N ILE A 412 25.93 -0.05 0.03
CA ILE A 412 26.95 0.98 0.25
C ILE A 412 27.52 1.02 1.66
N ASP A 413 26.91 0.29 2.62
CA ASP A 413 27.30 0.27 4.04
C ASP A 413 27.40 1.65 4.67
N ALA A 414 26.29 2.41 4.55
CA ALA A 414 26.19 3.77 5.09
C ALA A 414 26.14 3.78 6.63
N ASP A 415 26.43 4.94 7.24
CA ASP A 415 26.30 5.18 8.68
C ASP A 415 24.92 5.70 9.05
N VAL A 416 24.25 6.41 8.11
CA VAL A 416 22.90 6.96 8.24
C VAL A 416 22.07 6.54 7.04
N TYR A 417 20.87 6.04 7.30
CA TYR A 417 19.89 5.68 6.29
C TYR A 417 18.66 6.60 6.40
N LEU A 418 18.41 7.39 5.37
CA LEU A 418 17.15 8.11 5.20
C LEU A 418 16.17 7.18 4.49
N MET A 419 14.97 7.02 5.03
CA MET A 419 13.92 6.17 4.47
C MET A 419 12.65 7.00 4.32
N ASP A 420 12.33 7.40 3.10
CA ASP A 420 11.16 8.23 2.81
C ASP A 420 9.99 7.35 2.41
N ASN A 421 9.01 7.21 3.31
CA ASN A 421 7.85 6.33 3.20
C ASN A 421 8.21 4.91 2.71
N PRO A 422 9.10 4.19 3.43
CA PRO A 422 9.68 2.94 2.95
C PRO A 422 8.68 1.82 2.74
N THR A 423 7.49 1.92 3.30
CA THR A 423 6.43 0.92 3.21
C THR A 423 5.24 1.34 2.36
N GLN A 424 5.35 2.46 1.64
CA GLN A 424 4.26 2.96 0.80
C GLN A 424 3.95 2.00 -0.36
N GLY A 425 2.69 1.62 -0.50
CA GLY A 425 2.22 0.80 -1.63
C GLY A 425 2.73 -0.64 -1.63
N ILE A 426 3.03 -1.18 -0.44
CA ILE A 426 3.34 -2.60 -0.22
C ILE A 426 2.33 -3.22 0.75
N ASP A 427 2.18 -4.54 0.68
CA ASP A 427 1.29 -5.29 1.56
C ASP A 427 1.78 -5.34 3.02
N ILE A 428 0.88 -5.75 3.92
CA ILE A 428 1.13 -5.78 5.37
C ILE A 428 2.33 -6.66 5.72
N GLY A 429 2.46 -7.84 5.09
CA GLY A 429 3.57 -8.74 5.36
C GLY A 429 4.91 -8.14 4.93
N ALA A 430 4.96 -7.53 3.73
CA ALA A 430 6.15 -6.84 3.27
C ALA A 430 6.49 -5.63 4.16
N LYS A 431 5.49 -4.90 4.74
CA LYS A 431 5.74 -3.83 5.72
C LYS A 431 6.50 -4.37 6.93
N PHE A 432 6.07 -5.48 7.52
CA PHE A 432 6.73 -6.08 8.68
C PHE A 432 8.17 -6.54 8.37
N GLU A 433 8.41 -7.08 7.17
CA GLU A 433 9.77 -7.45 6.76
C GLU A 433 10.68 -6.21 6.64
N ILE A 434 10.16 -5.08 6.13
CA ILE A 434 10.90 -3.81 6.09
C ILE A 434 11.14 -3.27 7.51
N TYR A 435 10.15 -3.36 8.42
CA TYR A 435 10.36 -2.95 9.83
C TYR A 435 11.46 -3.77 10.49
N LYS A 436 11.43 -5.09 10.32
CA LYS A 436 12.50 -5.96 10.83
C LYS A 436 13.87 -5.54 10.30
N LEU A 437 13.95 -5.22 9.01
CA LEU A 437 15.18 -4.77 8.40
C LEU A 437 15.67 -3.43 8.98
N ILE A 438 14.76 -2.47 9.21
CA ILE A 438 15.08 -1.19 9.85
C ILE A 438 15.67 -1.42 11.25
N TYR A 439 15.06 -2.33 12.03
CA TYR A 439 15.62 -2.73 13.33
C TYR A 439 17.01 -3.39 13.21
N ASP A 440 17.19 -4.28 12.23
CA ASP A 440 18.47 -4.96 12.04
C ASP A 440 19.59 -3.96 11.64
N ILE A 441 19.27 -2.94 10.85
CA ILE A 441 20.18 -1.84 10.53
C ILE A 441 20.55 -1.07 11.81
N ALA A 442 19.56 -0.69 12.61
CA ALA A 442 19.78 0.04 13.86
C ALA A 442 20.59 -0.78 14.87
N ARG A 443 20.36 -2.10 14.99
CA ARG A 443 21.15 -3.01 15.83
C ARG A 443 22.62 -3.09 15.45
N GLN A 444 22.94 -2.85 14.19
CA GLN A 444 24.33 -2.75 13.70
C GLN A 444 25.01 -1.42 14.08
N GLY A 445 24.34 -0.56 14.87
CA GLY A 445 24.83 0.75 15.26
C GLY A 445 24.69 1.83 14.20
N LYS A 446 23.93 1.57 13.12
CA LYS A 446 23.62 2.56 12.11
C LYS A 446 22.43 3.41 12.56
N ALA A 447 22.44 4.71 12.21
CA ALA A 447 21.29 5.57 12.45
C ALA A 447 20.27 5.44 11.31
N VAL A 448 18.98 5.44 11.64
CA VAL A 448 17.91 5.40 10.64
C VAL A 448 16.96 6.58 10.86
N ILE A 449 16.70 7.33 9.81
CA ILE A 449 15.71 8.40 9.82
C ILE A 449 14.57 8.00 8.88
N VAL A 450 13.38 7.79 9.44
CA VAL A 450 12.20 7.40 8.68
C VAL A 450 11.28 8.61 8.54
N PHE A 451 10.94 8.96 7.32
CA PHE A 451 9.93 9.97 7.01
C PHE A 451 8.63 9.25 6.72
N THR A 452 7.61 9.46 7.54
CA THR A 452 6.29 8.84 7.34
C THR A 452 5.21 9.64 8.06
N ASN A 453 3.98 9.57 7.54
CA ASN A 453 2.78 10.12 8.17
C ASN A 453 1.81 9.01 8.62
N GLU A 454 2.16 7.74 8.43
CA GLU A 454 1.35 6.61 8.92
C GLU A 454 1.61 6.38 10.41
N TYR A 455 0.66 6.71 11.29
CA TYR A 455 0.81 6.53 12.75
C TYR A 455 1.16 5.08 13.16
N PRO A 456 0.58 4.02 12.58
CA PRO A 456 1.00 2.65 12.87
C PRO A 456 2.50 2.39 12.63
N GLU A 457 3.07 2.98 11.57
CA GLU A 457 4.51 2.88 11.27
C GLU A 457 5.34 3.67 12.29
N ILE A 458 4.91 4.90 12.63
CA ILE A 458 5.55 5.72 13.67
C ILE A 458 5.61 4.94 14.98
N ARG A 459 4.47 4.44 15.44
CA ARG A 459 4.34 3.67 16.70
C ARG A 459 5.22 2.43 16.71
N GLN A 460 5.33 1.76 15.55
CA GLN A 460 6.09 0.52 15.41
C GLN A 460 7.60 0.79 15.46
N LEU A 461 8.11 1.82 14.79
CA LEU A 461 9.53 2.00 14.53
C LEU A 461 10.23 2.98 15.48
N ALA A 462 9.57 4.06 15.89
CA ALA A 462 10.24 5.21 16.47
C ALA A 462 10.85 4.97 17.86
N ASP A 463 12.09 5.41 18.03
CA ASP A 463 12.68 5.71 19.33
C ASP A 463 12.37 7.17 19.70
N THR A 464 12.52 8.07 18.70
CA THR A 464 12.26 9.50 18.77
C THR A 464 11.42 9.93 17.58
N VAL A 465 10.44 10.78 17.80
CA VAL A 465 9.58 11.35 16.74
C VAL A 465 9.74 12.86 16.74
N LEU A 466 10.11 13.40 15.59
CA LEU A 466 10.11 14.84 15.32
C LEU A 466 8.86 15.17 14.49
N VAL A 467 8.02 16.06 14.99
CA VAL A 467 6.80 16.46 14.30
C VAL A 467 7.00 17.83 13.67
N LEU A 468 6.78 17.93 12.35
CA LEU A 468 6.88 19.18 11.61
C LEU A 468 5.48 19.78 11.38
N TYR A 469 5.40 21.09 11.58
CA TYR A 469 4.25 21.91 11.25
C TYR A 469 4.69 23.20 10.58
N LYS A 470 4.17 23.48 9.38
CA LYS A 470 4.51 24.69 8.59
C LYS A 470 6.02 24.96 8.49
N GLY A 471 6.79 23.91 8.21
CA GLY A 471 8.23 24.02 7.99
C GLY A 471 9.09 24.15 9.25
N ARG A 472 8.53 23.95 10.45
CA ARG A 472 9.26 24.01 11.73
C ARG A 472 9.02 22.76 12.55
N ILE A 473 9.94 22.41 13.43
CA ILE A 473 9.72 21.35 14.42
C ILE A 473 8.75 21.92 15.47
N SER A 474 7.53 21.39 15.49
CA SER A 474 6.49 21.76 16.47
C SER A 474 6.66 21.04 17.81
N GLY A 475 7.31 19.89 17.82
CA GLY A 475 7.63 19.15 19.03
C GLY A 475 8.39 17.87 18.74
N MET A 476 8.91 17.28 19.84
CA MET A 476 9.61 16.01 19.85
C MET A 476 8.94 15.08 20.86
N LEU A 477 8.65 13.86 20.45
CA LEU A 477 8.08 12.82 21.30
C LEU A 477 9.05 11.66 21.41
N ASN A 478 9.18 11.13 22.60
CA ASN A 478 9.85 9.85 22.84
C ASN A 478 8.79 8.74 22.87
N ARG A 479 9.22 7.50 22.75
CA ARG A 479 8.34 6.35 22.72
C ARG A 479 7.35 6.27 23.87
N ASP A 480 7.75 6.67 25.09
CA ASP A 480 6.91 6.61 26.29
C ASP A 480 5.72 7.59 26.23
N ASN A 481 5.90 8.73 25.52
CA ASN A 481 4.91 9.79 25.38
C ASN A 481 4.20 9.76 24.01
N LEU A 482 4.44 8.70 23.22
CA LEU A 482 3.93 8.59 21.87
C LEU A 482 2.48 8.12 21.86
N SER A 483 1.58 8.99 21.40
CA SER A 483 0.17 8.69 21.12
C SER A 483 -0.26 9.32 19.81
N GLU A 484 -1.28 8.78 19.17
CA GLU A 484 -1.81 9.32 17.91
C GLU A 484 -2.33 10.74 18.10
N SER A 485 -3.01 11.00 19.22
CA SER A 485 -3.51 12.33 19.57
C SER A 485 -2.37 13.34 19.77
N ALA A 486 -1.25 12.93 20.40
CA ALA A 486 -0.10 13.81 20.57
C ALA A 486 0.58 14.16 19.24
N VAL A 487 0.76 13.17 18.35
CA VAL A 487 1.30 13.39 17.01
C VAL A 487 0.38 14.30 16.20
N MET A 488 -0.93 14.08 16.25
CA MET A 488 -1.90 14.88 15.50
C MET A 488 -1.95 16.32 16.04
N ALA A 489 -1.96 16.52 17.36
CA ALA A 489 -1.95 17.85 17.98
C ALA A 489 -0.71 18.66 17.54
N LEU A 490 0.48 18.06 17.57
CA LEU A 490 1.70 18.71 17.10
C LEU A 490 1.69 18.95 15.58
N SER A 491 1.13 18.02 14.79
CA SER A 491 1.01 18.16 13.34
C SER A 491 0.05 19.26 12.89
N THR A 492 -0.87 19.68 13.77
CA THR A 492 -1.81 20.80 13.55
C THR A 492 -1.39 22.10 14.20
N GLY A 493 -0.24 22.09 14.88
CA GLY A 493 0.30 23.29 15.57
C GLY A 493 -0.34 23.60 16.90
N ILE A 494 -1.11 22.67 17.48
CA ILE A 494 -1.62 22.76 18.83
C ILE A 494 -0.48 22.33 19.76
N SER A 495 0.28 23.29 20.27
CA SER A 495 1.28 23.04 21.32
C SER A 495 0.56 22.51 22.55
N GLN A 496 0.85 21.29 22.98
CA GLN A 496 0.51 20.90 24.33
C GLN A 496 1.33 21.80 25.26
N ILE A 497 0.66 22.71 25.91
CA ILE A 497 1.23 23.42 27.08
C ILE A 497 1.40 22.31 28.12
N MET A 498 2.63 21.82 28.28
CA MET A 498 3.03 21.04 29.45
C MET A 498 3.27 21.98 30.62
#